data_73a60e25e2543aeaaed6311d8bd7f32e
#
_entry.id   73a60e25e2543aeaaed6311d8bd7f32e
#
_cell.length_a   1.000
_cell.length_b   1.000
_cell.length_c   1.000
_cell.angle_alpha   90.00
_cell.angle_beta   90.00
_cell.angle_gamma   90.00
#
_symmetry.space_group_name_H-M   'P 1'
#
loop_
_entity.id
_entity.type
_entity.pdbx_description
1 polymer ?
#
loop_
_entity_poly.entity_id
_entity_poly.type
_entity_poly.pdbx_seq_one_letter_code
_entity_poly.pdbx_strand_id
1 'polypeptide(L)'
;MGPVMLALSTFRQSEKAVALALEKAREAGRLVIVHVVDVNLARYLIGTDVGFYPELMKTTERDLLARHEAEARRRVGLLEERARGQGLEVQSRVEIGRFAPICLAAAKELAPAVIFTTRSERPDWVRRFFGSPVDDLIARAGCRVVEA
;
A
#
# COMPACT_ATOMS: atom_id res chain seq x y z
N MET A 1 19.63 13.26 -0.52
CA MET A 1 18.55 12.70 0.30
C MET A 1 17.55 11.98 -0.62
N GLY A 2 17.11 10.80 -0.23
CA GLY A 2 16.15 10.02 -1.01
C GLY A 2 14.74 10.63 -1.00
N PRO A 3 13.84 10.11 -1.85
CA PRO A 3 12.47 10.56 -1.87
C PRO A 3 11.71 10.17 -0.60
N VAL A 4 10.56 10.79 -0.37
CA VAL A 4 9.61 10.33 0.63
C VAL A 4 8.73 9.27 -0.02
N MET A 5 8.54 8.15 0.64
CA MET A 5 7.69 7.05 0.17
C MET A 5 6.42 6.99 1.00
N LEU A 6 5.28 6.93 0.32
CA LEU A 6 3.97 6.70 0.92
C LEU A 6 3.51 5.30 0.54
N ALA A 7 3.39 4.42 1.53
CA ALA A 7 3.03 3.02 1.32
C ALA A 7 1.59 2.77 1.77
N LEU A 8 0.73 2.49 0.81
CA LEU A 8 -0.70 2.26 1.01
C LEU A 8 -1.11 0.89 0.47
N SER A 9 -2.25 0.41 0.88
CA SER A 9 -2.84 -0.81 0.33
C SER A 9 -4.36 -0.75 0.42
N THR A 10 -5.02 -1.77 -0.08
CA THR A 10 -6.47 -1.92 0.02
C THR A 10 -6.97 -1.74 1.46
N PHE A 11 -6.21 -2.22 2.44
CA PHE A 11 -6.55 -2.15 3.86
C PHE A 11 -5.74 -1.11 4.65
N ARG A 12 -4.94 -0.30 3.97
CA ARG A 12 -4.05 0.69 4.59
C ARG A 12 -4.21 2.03 3.92
N GLN A 13 -5.22 2.77 4.35
CA GLN A 13 -5.51 4.10 3.83
C GLN A 13 -5.70 5.05 4.99
N SER A 14 -5.02 6.17 4.94
CA SER A 14 -5.07 7.17 6.00
C SER A 14 -4.79 8.55 5.44
N GLU A 15 -5.74 9.44 5.58
CA GLU A 15 -5.54 10.85 5.20
C GLU A 15 -4.41 11.48 6.04
N LYS A 16 -4.27 11.08 7.28
CA LYS A 16 -3.18 11.54 8.15
C LYS A 16 -1.83 11.14 7.59
N ALA A 17 -1.67 9.88 7.17
CA ALA A 17 -0.43 9.42 6.55
C ALA A 17 -0.13 10.16 5.25
N VAL A 18 -1.15 10.39 4.42
CA VAL A 18 -1.02 11.17 3.18
C VAL A 18 -0.55 12.58 3.48
N ALA A 19 -1.20 13.28 4.41
CA ALA A 19 -0.86 14.65 4.77
C ALA A 19 0.58 14.76 5.29
N LEU A 20 1.00 13.85 6.16
CA LEU A 20 2.37 13.82 6.69
C LEU A 20 3.40 13.55 5.59
N ALA A 21 3.10 12.61 4.69
CA ALA A 21 3.99 12.31 3.57
C ALA A 21 4.16 13.52 2.63
N LEU A 22 3.07 14.20 2.31
CA LEU A 22 3.12 15.41 1.46
C LEU A 22 3.91 16.53 2.14
N GLU A 23 3.69 16.75 3.42
CA GLU A 23 4.42 17.76 4.19
C GLU A 23 5.93 17.47 4.19
N LYS A 24 6.31 16.24 4.48
CA LYS A 24 7.71 15.83 4.49
C LYS A 24 8.33 15.85 3.11
N ALA A 25 7.56 15.50 2.08
CA ALA A 25 8.03 15.51 0.70
C ALA A 25 8.38 16.91 0.20
N ARG A 26 7.80 17.95 0.75
CA ARG A 26 8.16 19.35 0.41
C ARG A 26 9.65 19.63 0.65
N GLU A 27 10.23 19.01 1.67
CA GLU A 27 11.66 19.18 1.97
C GLU A 27 12.52 18.42 0.95
N ALA A 28 12.11 17.22 0.55
CA ALA A 28 12.86 16.40 -0.40
C ALA A 28 12.58 16.75 -1.86
N GLY A 29 11.43 17.37 -2.14
CA GLY A 29 10.97 17.71 -3.49
C GLY A 29 10.38 16.53 -4.27
N ARG A 30 10.46 15.31 -3.76
CA ARG A 30 10.02 14.09 -4.46
C ARG A 30 9.20 13.20 -3.55
N LEU A 31 8.13 12.63 -4.13
CA LEU A 31 7.25 11.68 -3.47
C LEU A 31 7.10 10.43 -4.34
N VAL A 32 7.21 9.27 -3.73
CA VAL A 32 6.89 7.99 -4.38
C VAL A 32 5.70 7.37 -3.65
N ILE A 33 4.64 7.08 -4.40
CA ILE A 33 3.44 6.43 -3.88
C ILE A 33 3.48 4.96 -4.31
N VAL A 34 3.46 4.05 -3.34
CA VAL A 34 3.36 2.61 -3.59
C VAL A 34 2.03 2.15 -3.02
N HIS A 35 1.15 1.68 -3.88
CA HIS A 35 -0.14 1.13 -3.49
C HIS A 35 -0.18 -0.35 -3.82
N VAL A 36 -0.44 -1.18 -2.82
CA VAL A 36 -0.49 -2.63 -2.97
C VAL A 36 -1.94 -3.10 -2.90
N VAL A 37 -2.40 -3.75 -3.97
CA VAL A 37 -3.67 -4.49 -3.96
C VAL A 37 -3.37 -5.88 -3.41
N ASP A 38 -3.91 -6.19 -2.24
CA ASP A 38 -3.58 -7.43 -1.53
C ASP A 38 -4.06 -8.65 -2.32
N VAL A 39 -3.12 -9.53 -2.67
CA VAL A 39 -3.41 -10.74 -3.42
C VAL A 39 -4.39 -11.68 -2.69
N ASN A 40 -4.47 -11.58 -1.38
CA ASN A 40 -5.37 -12.38 -0.54
C ASN A 40 -6.70 -11.68 -0.25
N LEU A 41 -7.01 -10.60 -0.98
CA LEU A 41 -8.21 -9.80 -0.76
C LEU A 41 -9.49 -10.63 -0.70
N ALA A 42 -9.67 -11.58 -1.61
CA ALA A 42 -10.85 -12.43 -1.66
C ALA A 42 -11.01 -13.25 -0.38
N ARG A 43 -9.91 -13.78 0.17
CA ARG A 43 -9.93 -14.56 1.42
C ARG A 43 -10.37 -13.72 2.61
N TYR A 44 -10.00 -12.44 2.63
CA TYR A 44 -10.35 -11.54 3.73
C TYR A 44 -11.82 -11.08 3.66
N LEU A 45 -12.37 -10.93 2.46
CA LEU A 45 -13.69 -10.37 2.24
C LEU A 45 -14.79 -11.45 2.08
N ILE A 46 -14.46 -12.59 1.46
CA ILE A 46 -15.43 -13.65 1.14
C ILE A 46 -15.44 -14.74 2.20
N GLY A 47 -14.29 -14.99 2.84
CA GLY A 47 -14.16 -16.06 3.82
C GLY A 47 -14.01 -17.44 3.17
N THR A 48 -14.34 -18.50 3.95
CA THR A 48 -14.11 -19.89 3.55
C THR A 48 -15.30 -20.55 2.84
N ASP A 49 -16.45 -19.90 2.77
CA ASP A 49 -17.69 -20.48 2.26
C ASP A 49 -17.65 -20.80 0.76
N VAL A 50 -16.73 -20.21 0.03
CA VAL A 50 -16.57 -20.40 -1.42
C VAL A 50 -15.65 -21.58 -1.75
N GLY A 51 -15.09 -22.25 -0.73
CA GLY A 51 -14.16 -23.36 -0.90
C GLY A 51 -14.70 -24.60 -1.60
N PHE A 52 -16.04 -24.75 -1.67
CA PHE A 52 -16.71 -25.85 -2.38
C PHE A 52 -16.75 -25.66 -3.89
N TYR A 53 -16.42 -24.47 -4.41
CA TYR A 53 -16.48 -24.15 -5.84
C TYR A 53 -15.17 -23.45 -6.27
N PRO A 54 -14.07 -24.22 -6.43
CA PRO A 54 -12.75 -23.62 -6.70
C PRO A 54 -12.70 -22.75 -7.94
N GLU A 55 -13.42 -23.11 -9.00
CA GLU A 55 -13.44 -22.34 -10.24
C GLU A 55 -14.20 -21.02 -10.07
N LEU A 56 -15.32 -21.06 -9.36
CA LEU A 56 -16.08 -19.87 -9.03
C LEU A 56 -15.26 -18.93 -8.13
N MET A 57 -14.53 -19.49 -7.18
CA MET A 57 -13.64 -18.74 -6.30
C MET A 57 -12.56 -18.01 -7.11
N LYS A 58 -11.92 -18.70 -8.06
CA LYS A 58 -10.89 -18.11 -8.92
C LYS A 58 -11.43 -16.96 -9.75
N THR A 59 -12.61 -17.11 -10.33
CA THR A 59 -13.25 -16.07 -11.13
C THR A 59 -13.61 -14.87 -10.26
N THR A 60 -14.21 -15.10 -9.09
CA THR A 60 -14.58 -14.07 -8.15
C THR A 60 -13.34 -13.30 -7.65
N GLU A 61 -12.29 -14.04 -7.31
CA GLU A 61 -11.02 -13.45 -6.87
C GLU A 61 -10.41 -12.56 -7.95
N ARG A 62 -10.39 -13.04 -9.20
CA ARG A 62 -9.86 -12.27 -10.34
C ARG A 62 -10.66 -10.98 -10.56
N ASP A 63 -11.98 -11.07 -10.55
CA ASP A 63 -12.86 -9.91 -10.74
C ASP A 63 -12.71 -8.91 -9.60
N LEU A 64 -12.60 -9.41 -8.38
CA LEU A 64 -12.43 -8.58 -7.19
C LEU A 64 -11.09 -7.84 -7.23
N LEU A 65 -10.00 -8.53 -7.55
CA LEU A 65 -8.67 -7.92 -7.68
C LEU A 65 -8.65 -6.88 -8.79
N ALA A 66 -9.24 -7.18 -9.95
CA ALA A 66 -9.30 -6.23 -11.06
C ALA A 66 -10.06 -4.95 -10.68
N ARG A 67 -11.15 -5.09 -9.96
CA ARG A 67 -11.96 -3.97 -9.49
C ARG A 67 -11.19 -3.11 -8.48
N HIS A 68 -10.51 -3.74 -7.53
CA HIS A 68 -9.70 -3.03 -6.55
C HIS A 68 -8.45 -2.40 -7.15
N GLU A 69 -7.86 -3.02 -8.16
CA GLU A 69 -6.76 -2.42 -8.92
C GLU A 69 -7.20 -1.14 -9.63
N ALA A 70 -8.35 -1.18 -10.30
CA ALA A 70 -8.89 0.00 -10.96
C ALA A 70 -9.17 1.13 -9.97
N GLU A 71 -9.76 0.81 -8.82
CA GLU A 71 -10.01 1.78 -7.76
C GLU A 71 -8.71 2.34 -7.17
N ALA A 72 -7.70 1.48 -6.98
CA ALA A 72 -6.39 1.89 -6.50
C ALA A 72 -5.73 2.89 -7.46
N ARG A 73 -5.78 2.61 -8.76
CA ARG A 73 -5.23 3.51 -9.79
C ARG A 73 -5.93 4.85 -9.79
N ARG A 74 -7.24 4.86 -9.60
CA ARG A 74 -8.02 6.09 -9.52
C ARG A 74 -7.60 6.93 -8.29
N ARG A 75 -7.49 6.31 -7.13
CA ARG A 75 -7.07 6.98 -5.89
C ARG A 75 -5.64 7.51 -5.96
N VAL A 76 -4.75 6.70 -6.50
CA VAL A 76 -3.35 7.10 -6.70
C VAL A 76 -3.26 8.27 -7.66
N GLY A 77 -4.05 8.27 -8.73
CA GLY A 77 -4.12 9.39 -9.67
C GLY A 77 -4.52 10.70 -8.99
N LEU A 78 -5.50 10.66 -8.08
CA LEU A 78 -5.91 11.83 -7.30
C LEU A 78 -4.80 12.32 -6.37
N LEU A 79 -4.07 11.40 -5.73
CA LEU A 79 -2.94 11.75 -4.90
C LEU A 79 -1.79 12.37 -5.71
N GLU A 80 -1.53 11.84 -6.90
CA GLU A 80 -0.53 12.41 -7.81
C GLU A 80 -0.89 13.85 -8.19
N GLU A 81 -2.14 14.10 -8.56
CA GLU A 81 -2.62 15.45 -8.88
C GLU A 81 -2.43 16.39 -7.69
N ARG A 82 -2.79 15.94 -6.51
CA ARG A 82 -2.61 16.71 -5.26
C ARG A 82 -1.15 17.03 -5.01
N ALA A 83 -0.26 16.07 -5.18
CA ALA A 83 1.18 16.25 -4.99
C ALA A 83 1.77 17.23 -6.03
N ARG A 84 1.42 17.06 -7.29
CA ARG A 84 1.87 17.97 -8.36
C ARG A 84 1.36 19.38 -8.14
N GLY A 85 0.14 19.54 -7.64
CA GLY A 85 -0.42 20.83 -7.27
C GLY A 85 0.37 21.54 -6.17
N GLN A 86 1.13 20.80 -5.39
CA GLN A 86 2.04 21.34 -4.35
C GLN A 86 3.48 21.49 -4.84
N GLY A 87 3.73 21.33 -6.13
CA GLY A 87 5.06 21.47 -6.72
C GLY A 87 5.98 20.28 -6.54
N LEU A 88 5.44 19.13 -6.16
CA LEU A 88 6.24 17.93 -5.94
C LEU A 88 6.44 17.14 -7.22
N GLU A 89 7.62 16.54 -7.39
CA GLU A 89 7.86 15.50 -8.37
C GLU A 89 7.30 14.21 -7.78
N VAL A 90 6.42 13.52 -8.50
CA VAL A 90 5.74 12.34 -8.00
C VAL A 90 5.86 11.17 -8.96
N GLN A 91 6.16 10.00 -8.41
CA GLN A 91 6.07 8.70 -9.07
C GLN A 91 5.08 7.85 -8.31
N SER A 92 4.43 6.93 -9.00
CA SER A 92 3.51 6.00 -8.35
C SER A 92 3.63 4.60 -8.94
N ARG A 93 3.30 3.61 -8.11
CA ARG A 93 3.23 2.20 -8.47
C ARG A 93 1.97 1.62 -7.85
N VAL A 94 1.21 0.87 -8.66
CA VAL A 94 0.10 0.06 -8.19
C VAL A 94 0.44 -1.39 -8.55
N GLU A 95 0.60 -2.22 -7.54
CA GLU A 95 1.01 -3.62 -7.72
C GLU A 95 0.09 -4.55 -6.96
N ILE A 96 -0.17 -5.72 -7.52
CA ILE A 96 -0.93 -6.78 -6.87
C ILE A 96 0.07 -7.74 -6.22
N GLY A 97 -0.09 -8.00 -4.93
CA GLY A 97 0.79 -8.89 -4.21
C GLY A 97 0.67 -8.73 -2.70
N ARG A 98 1.78 -8.94 -2.01
CA ARG A 98 1.84 -8.78 -0.55
C ARG A 98 2.51 -7.46 -0.19
N PHE A 99 1.95 -6.79 0.80
CA PHE A 99 2.38 -5.45 1.19
C PHE A 99 3.87 -5.37 1.55
N ALA A 100 4.33 -6.15 2.51
CA ALA A 100 5.69 -6.04 2.99
C ALA A 100 6.75 -6.35 1.93
N PRO A 101 6.68 -7.47 1.19
CA PRO A 101 7.68 -7.75 0.14
C PRO A 101 7.73 -6.68 -0.95
N ILE A 102 6.58 -6.18 -1.39
CA ILE A 102 6.52 -5.13 -2.43
C ILE A 102 7.12 -3.83 -1.92
N CYS A 103 6.75 -3.41 -0.71
CA CYS A 103 7.29 -2.19 -0.13
C CYS A 103 8.79 -2.28 0.16
N LEU A 104 9.27 -3.44 0.62
CA LEU A 104 10.70 -3.66 0.86
C LEU A 104 11.50 -3.63 -0.44
N ALA A 105 10.98 -4.23 -1.51
CA ALA A 105 11.62 -4.18 -2.83
C ALA A 105 11.69 -2.74 -3.35
N ALA A 106 10.61 -1.99 -3.22
CA ALA A 106 10.57 -0.57 -3.61
C ALA A 106 11.54 0.26 -2.78
N ALA A 107 11.60 0.03 -1.48
CA ALA A 107 12.54 0.73 -0.60
C ALA A 107 13.99 0.45 -0.95
N LYS A 108 14.30 -0.80 -1.29
CA LYS A 108 15.65 -1.17 -1.71
C LYS A 108 16.05 -0.47 -3.02
N GLU A 109 15.13 -0.40 -3.97
CA GLU A 109 15.36 0.23 -5.27
C GLU A 109 15.49 1.75 -5.16
N LEU A 110 14.60 2.38 -4.40
CA LEU A 110 14.43 3.83 -4.38
C LEU A 110 15.22 4.52 -3.26
N ALA A 111 15.68 3.77 -2.27
CA ALA A 111 16.38 4.30 -1.10
C ALA A 111 15.68 5.53 -0.49
N PRO A 112 14.42 5.42 -0.05
CA PRO A 112 13.70 6.55 0.48
C PRO A 112 14.32 7.06 1.78
N ALA A 113 14.16 8.35 2.05
CA ALA A 113 14.59 8.95 3.31
C ALA A 113 13.68 8.51 4.47
N VAL A 114 12.40 8.34 4.17
CA VAL A 114 11.37 7.94 5.14
C VAL A 114 10.20 7.30 4.42
N ILE A 115 9.55 6.34 5.09
CA ILE A 115 8.33 5.70 4.61
C ILE A 115 7.19 6.05 5.54
N PHE A 116 6.11 6.60 5.00
CA PHE A 116 4.86 6.81 5.72
C PHE A 116 3.87 5.72 5.36
N THR A 117 3.22 5.15 6.35
CA THR A 117 2.20 4.13 6.19
C THR A 117 1.18 4.23 7.33
N THR A 118 0.23 3.31 7.36
CA THR A 118 -0.76 3.23 8.43
C THR A 118 -1.03 1.77 8.79
N ARG A 119 -1.68 1.55 9.92
CA ARG A 119 -2.09 0.20 10.33
C ARG A 119 -3.14 -0.36 9.40
N SER A 120 -3.11 -1.67 9.26
CA SER A 120 -4.11 -2.39 8.48
C SER A 120 -5.48 -2.33 9.12
N GLU A 121 -6.51 -2.08 8.31
CA GLU A 121 -7.92 -2.19 8.69
C GLU A 121 -8.45 -3.62 8.52
N ARG A 122 -7.56 -4.60 8.30
CA ARG A 122 -7.94 -5.99 8.17
C ARG A 122 -8.57 -6.51 9.48
N PRO A 123 -9.50 -7.47 9.42
CA PRO A 123 -10.07 -8.07 10.62
C PRO A 123 -9.00 -8.62 11.57
N ASP A 124 -9.28 -8.60 12.88
CA ASP A 124 -8.32 -9.03 13.91
C ASP A 124 -7.84 -10.48 13.72
N TRP A 125 -8.73 -11.38 13.27
CA TRP A 125 -8.36 -12.77 13.04
C TRP A 125 -7.32 -12.92 11.92
N VAL A 126 -7.35 -12.03 10.93
CA VAL A 126 -6.35 -12.01 9.85
C VAL A 126 -4.98 -11.67 10.42
N ARG A 127 -4.90 -10.69 11.31
CA ARG A 127 -3.64 -10.31 11.95
C ARG A 127 -3.07 -11.42 12.82
N ARG A 128 -3.92 -12.19 13.50
CA ARG A 128 -3.49 -13.34 14.31
C ARG A 128 -2.80 -14.42 13.50
N PHE A 129 -3.31 -14.71 12.30
CA PHE A 129 -2.80 -15.79 11.46
C PHE A 129 -1.71 -15.37 10.50
N PHE A 130 -1.71 -14.13 10.04
CA PHE A 130 -0.83 -13.65 8.98
C PHE A 130 0.20 -12.62 9.46
N GLY A 131 0.17 -12.26 10.73
CA GLY A 131 1.10 -11.31 11.31
C GLY A 131 0.86 -9.86 10.90
N SER A 132 1.84 -8.99 11.20
CA SER A 132 1.80 -7.57 10.84
C SER A 132 2.86 -7.24 9.80
N PRO A 133 2.47 -6.99 8.53
CA PRO A 133 3.42 -6.58 7.49
C PRO A 133 4.12 -5.25 7.79
N VAL A 134 3.51 -4.38 8.58
CA VAL A 134 4.16 -3.11 8.98
C VAL A 134 5.35 -3.36 9.91
N ASP A 135 5.26 -4.33 10.81
CA ASP A 135 6.38 -4.69 11.68
C ASP A 135 7.57 -5.20 10.88
N ASP A 136 7.32 -6.01 9.84
CA ASP A 136 8.36 -6.44 8.91
C ASP A 136 9.00 -5.25 8.17
N LEU A 137 8.17 -4.32 7.73
CA LEU A 137 8.65 -3.13 7.04
C LEU A 137 9.52 -2.27 7.96
N ILE A 138 9.09 -2.05 9.20
CA ILE A 138 9.86 -1.31 10.21
C ILE A 138 11.22 -1.97 10.46
N ALA A 139 11.24 -3.28 10.59
CA ALA A 139 12.44 -4.03 10.92
C ALA A 139 13.46 -4.09 9.77
N ARG A 140 13.00 -4.06 8.52
CA ARG A 140 13.81 -4.44 7.35
C ARG A 140 13.98 -3.37 6.27
N ALA A 141 13.28 -2.25 6.38
CA ALA A 141 13.29 -1.22 5.34
C ALA A 141 14.61 -0.46 5.21
N GLY A 142 15.45 -0.48 6.22
CA GLY A 142 16.72 0.25 6.21
C GLY A 142 16.58 1.77 6.35
N CYS A 143 15.38 2.28 6.56
CA CYS A 143 15.10 3.69 6.79
C CYS A 143 13.98 3.84 7.84
N ARG A 144 13.70 5.08 8.24
CA ARG A 144 12.62 5.38 9.17
C ARG A 144 11.26 5.06 8.56
N VAL A 145 10.42 4.38 9.31
CA VAL A 145 9.03 4.11 8.94
C VAL A 145 8.13 4.80 9.96
N VAL A 146 7.23 5.64 9.48
CA VAL A 146 6.26 6.37 10.31
C VAL A 146 4.88 5.78 10.06
N GLU A 147 4.27 5.26 11.12
CA GLU A 147 2.93 4.71 11.11
C GLU A 147 1.95 5.77 11.64
N ALA A 148 1.03 6.16 10.81
CA ALA A 148 0.10 7.25 11.16
C ALA A 148 -1.37 6.87 10.99
#